data_c8a7d3df82bd7f25d86e2015bfd5c847
#
_entry.id   c8a7d3df82bd7f25d86e2015bfd5c847
#
_cell.length_a   1.000
_cell.length_b   1.000
_cell.length_c   1.000
_cell.angle_alpha   90.00
_cell.angle_beta   90.00
_cell.angle_gamma   90.00
#
_symmetry.space_group_name_H-M   'P 1'
#
loop_
_entity.id
_entity.type
_entity.pdbx_description
1 polymer ?
#
loop_
_entity_poly.entity_id
_entity_poly.type
_entity_poly.pdbx_seq_one_letter_code
_entity_poly.pdbx_strand_id
1 'polypeptide(L)'
;MIGCHCEVCTSEDPRDSRLRTSLLIEADGVRVVIDAGPDFRGQMLHHKVEDIDAILLTHEHRDHTGGLDEVRSINYFKRHDMPIYCTARTAEAMRRDYAYAFGENRYPGAPMLTLIEIDSMEDFSVGGLQFTPVYGSHSFLPVVGYRFGDVAYLTDFKSIEDDEVEKLKGVRTLIINALRHTPHPSHFSLSEAITIAERVAPERVYFTHFCHEIGLYSKVEPTLPEGMHMAYDGLTIEI
;
A
#
# COMPACT_ATOMS: atom_id res chain seq x y z
N MET A 1 -8.71 9.26 -14.59
CA MET A 1 -7.41 9.87 -15.02
C MET A 1 -7.69 11.25 -15.59
N ILE A 2 -6.90 12.27 -15.22
CA ILE A 2 -7.10 13.66 -15.67
C ILE A 2 -7.10 13.72 -17.20
N GLY A 3 -8.14 14.33 -17.78
CA GLY A 3 -8.32 14.49 -19.23
C GLY A 3 -8.76 13.23 -19.99
N CYS A 4 -9.02 12.12 -19.31
CA CYS A 4 -9.53 10.90 -19.94
C CYS A 4 -11.06 10.86 -19.88
N HIS A 5 -11.69 10.47 -21.01
CA HIS A 5 -13.13 10.36 -21.17
C HIS A 5 -13.57 8.92 -21.48
N CYS A 6 -12.76 7.90 -21.11
CA CYS A 6 -13.17 6.50 -21.26
C CYS A 6 -14.29 6.14 -20.28
N GLU A 7 -14.94 5.00 -20.51
CA GLU A 7 -16.05 4.52 -19.69
C GLU A 7 -15.73 4.42 -18.20
N VAL A 8 -14.48 4.06 -17.83
CA VAL A 8 -14.05 3.98 -16.43
C VAL A 8 -13.89 5.37 -15.81
N CYS A 9 -13.22 6.29 -16.52
CA CYS A 9 -12.97 7.64 -15.99
C CYS A 9 -14.20 8.53 -15.91
N THR A 10 -15.30 8.14 -16.57
CA THR A 10 -16.60 8.82 -16.55
C THR A 10 -17.71 8.00 -15.87
N SER A 11 -17.35 6.88 -15.25
CA SER A 11 -18.31 6.03 -14.51
C SER A 11 -18.86 6.76 -13.28
N GLU A 12 -20.13 6.55 -13.00
CA GLU A 12 -20.80 7.01 -11.78
C GLU A 12 -20.77 5.96 -10.66
N ASP A 13 -20.29 4.75 -10.94
CA ASP A 13 -20.08 3.71 -9.93
C ASP A 13 -18.89 4.12 -9.04
N PRO A 14 -19.07 4.30 -7.71
CA PRO A 14 -18.00 4.70 -6.82
C PRO A 14 -16.84 3.69 -6.80
N ARG A 15 -17.07 2.42 -7.16
CA ARG A 15 -16.02 1.39 -7.25
C ARG A 15 -15.08 1.59 -8.43
N ASP A 16 -15.44 2.42 -9.41
CA ASP A 16 -14.59 2.83 -10.53
C ASP A 16 -13.81 4.12 -10.24
N SER A 17 -14.18 4.85 -9.18
CA SER A 17 -13.46 6.02 -8.69
C SER A 17 -12.35 5.56 -7.75
N ARG A 18 -11.10 5.63 -8.20
CA ARG A 18 -9.97 5.02 -7.49
C ARG A 18 -8.96 6.08 -7.08
N LEU A 19 -8.77 6.22 -5.77
CA LEU A 19 -7.72 7.02 -5.16
C LEU A 19 -6.37 6.29 -5.26
N ARG A 20 -5.31 6.90 -4.76
CA ARG A 20 -4.01 6.25 -4.63
C ARG A 20 -4.08 5.12 -3.61
N THR A 21 -3.44 4.02 -3.97
CA THR A 21 -3.47 2.79 -3.19
C THR A 21 -2.87 3.00 -1.79
N SER A 22 -3.60 2.58 -0.78
CA SER A 22 -3.21 2.60 0.63
C SER A 22 -4.00 1.53 1.38
N LEU A 23 -3.45 0.98 2.45
CA LEU A 23 -4.13 0.02 3.31
C LEU A 23 -4.08 0.49 4.76
N LEU A 24 -5.24 0.56 5.42
CA LEU A 24 -5.35 0.72 6.87
C LEU A 24 -5.51 -0.66 7.51
N ILE A 25 -4.69 -0.96 8.51
CA ILE A 25 -4.76 -2.14 9.36
C ILE A 25 -5.21 -1.69 10.74
N GLU A 26 -6.26 -2.31 11.27
CA GLU A 26 -6.73 -2.10 12.64
C GLU A 26 -6.81 -3.45 13.35
N ALA A 27 -5.97 -3.66 14.34
CA ALA A 27 -5.96 -4.89 15.14
C ALA A 27 -5.44 -4.62 16.57
N ASP A 28 -6.09 -5.20 17.57
CA ASP A 28 -5.69 -5.10 18.98
C ASP A 28 -5.51 -3.65 19.50
N GLY A 29 -6.25 -2.71 18.92
CA GLY A 29 -6.16 -1.29 19.25
C GLY A 29 -5.00 -0.55 18.59
N VAL A 30 -4.24 -1.22 17.73
CA VAL A 30 -3.15 -0.66 16.93
C VAL A 30 -3.66 -0.34 15.52
N ARG A 31 -3.26 0.80 14.99
CA ARG A 31 -3.58 1.27 13.64
C ARG A 31 -2.32 1.53 12.85
N VAL A 32 -2.16 0.82 11.75
CA VAL A 32 -1.02 0.98 10.85
C VAL A 32 -1.51 1.28 9.44
N VAL A 33 -0.91 2.27 8.80
CA VAL A 33 -1.17 2.56 7.38
C VAL A 33 0.00 2.07 6.54
N ILE A 34 -0.29 1.34 5.47
CA ILE A 34 0.71 1.05 4.43
C ILE A 34 0.49 2.03 3.30
N ASP A 35 1.52 2.84 3.03
CA ASP A 35 1.59 3.94 2.08
C ASP A 35 0.65 5.13 2.38
N ALA A 36 1.22 6.32 2.35
CA ALA A 36 0.55 7.60 2.56
C ALA A 36 0.70 8.48 1.30
N GLY A 37 -0.05 8.13 0.26
CA GLY A 37 -0.06 8.85 -1.01
C GLY A 37 -0.74 10.23 -0.94
N PRO A 38 -0.87 10.96 -2.07
CA PRO A 38 -1.48 12.29 -2.10
C PRO A 38 -2.91 12.35 -1.57
N ASP A 39 -3.62 11.22 -1.60
CA ASP A 39 -5.02 11.12 -1.15
C ASP A 39 -5.14 10.81 0.35
N PHE A 40 -4.02 10.58 1.06
CA PHE A 40 -3.97 10.18 2.48
C PHE A 40 -4.87 11.03 3.37
N ARG A 41 -4.80 12.37 3.26
CA ARG A 41 -5.66 13.25 4.04
C ARG A 41 -7.15 12.99 3.78
N GLY A 42 -7.53 12.85 2.51
CA GLY A 42 -8.91 12.56 2.10
C GLY A 42 -9.39 11.21 2.64
N GLN A 43 -8.54 10.19 2.57
CA GLN A 43 -8.80 8.85 3.08
C GLN A 43 -9.03 8.87 4.59
N MET A 44 -8.14 9.49 5.37
CA MET A 44 -8.27 9.61 6.84
C MET A 44 -9.56 10.34 7.25
N LEU A 45 -9.88 11.46 6.60
CA LEU A 45 -11.10 12.22 6.90
C LEU A 45 -12.37 11.45 6.53
N HIS A 46 -12.39 10.78 5.37
CA HIS A 46 -13.55 10.02 4.91
C HIS A 46 -13.88 8.86 5.86
N HIS A 47 -12.85 8.14 6.29
CA HIS A 47 -12.99 6.99 7.20
C HIS A 47 -12.96 7.38 8.69
N LYS A 48 -12.88 8.69 9.01
CA LYS A 48 -12.86 9.21 10.38
C LYS A 48 -11.73 8.60 11.23
N VAL A 49 -10.59 8.36 10.61
CA VAL A 49 -9.39 7.89 11.29
C VAL A 49 -8.67 9.10 11.87
N GLU A 50 -8.67 9.22 13.19
CA GLU A 50 -8.11 10.38 13.90
C GLU A 50 -6.67 10.17 14.35
N ASP A 51 -6.21 8.92 14.35
CA ASP A 51 -4.88 8.54 14.82
C ASP A 51 -4.39 7.25 14.16
N ILE A 52 -3.08 7.15 13.99
CA ILE A 52 -2.37 5.93 13.56
C ILE A 52 -1.07 5.80 14.36
N ASP A 53 -0.63 4.58 14.60
CA ASP A 53 0.57 4.28 15.38
C ASP A 53 1.84 4.27 14.53
N ALA A 54 1.72 3.95 13.25
CA ALA A 54 2.84 3.94 12.31
C ALA A 54 2.39 4.01 10.85
N ILE A 55 3.32 4.36 9.98
CA ILE A 55 3.23 4.21 8.53
C ILE A 55 4.31 3.25 8.07
N LEU A 56 3.96 2.28 7.22
CA LEU A 56 4.89 1.43 6.51
C LEU A 56 4.95 1.91 5.06
N LEU A 57 6.13 2.14 4.51
CA LEU A 57 6.28 2.53 3.10
C LEU A 57 6.79 1.36 2.28
N THR A 58 6.16 1.13 1.14
CA THR A 58 6.55 0.08 0.20
C THR A 58 7.74 0.49 -0.66
N HIS A 59 7.78 1.73 -1.11
CA HIS A 59 8.86 2.33 -1.88
C HIS A 59 8.74 3.86 -1.95
N GLU A 60 9.66 4.53 -2.64
CA GLU A 60 9.80 5.99 -2.62
C GLU A 60 8.90 6.77 -3.59
N HIS A 61 8.09 6.13 -4.45
CA HIS A 61 7.26 6.86 -5.41
C HIS A 61 6.24 7.79 -4.74
N ARG A 62 5.99 8.94 -5.38
CA ARG A 62 5.16 10.01 -4.80
C ARG A 62 3.70 9.66 -4.63
N ASP A 63 3.17 8.73 -5.41
CA ASP A 63 1.81 8.22 -5.21
C ASP A 63 1.65 7.32 -3.98
N HIS A 64 2.78 6.89 -3.37
CA HIS A 64 2.81 6.15 -2.10
C HIS A 64 3.30 7.00 -0.92
N THR A 65 3.97 8.12 -1.18
CA THR A 65 4.61 8.93 -0.12
C THR A 65 4.13 10.38 -0.07
N GLY A 66 3.41 10.87 -1.09
CA GLY A 66 3.12 12.29 -1.29
C GLY A 66 2.23 12.95 -0.23
N GLY A 67 1.59 12.17 0.65
CA GLY A 67 0.73 12.64 1.72
C GLY A 67 1.37 12.68 3.11
N LEU A 68 2.66 12.35 3.24
CA LEU A 68 3.34 12.31 4.55
C LEU A 68 3.33 13.66 5.29
N ASP A 69 3.21 14.78 4.59
CA ASP A 69 3.11 16.10 5.23
C ASP A 69 1.85 16.22 6.12
N GLU A 70 0.80 15.50 5.79
CA GLU A 70 -0.49 15.58 6.50
C GLU A 70 -0.45 14.91 7.89
N VAL A 71 0.57 14.11 8.21
CA VAL A 71 0.75 13.53 9.55
C VAL A 71 0.98 14.60 10.63
N ARG A 72 1.35 15.82 10.23
CA ARG A 72 1.51 16.96 11.16
C ARG A 72 0.27 17.24 12.01
N SER A 73 -0.92 16.96 11.51
CA SER A 73 -2.16 17.08 12.29
C SER A 73 -2.20 16.05 13.41
N ILE A 74 -1.81 14.81 13.13
CA ILE A 74 -1.69 13.74 14.14
C ILE A 74 -0.61 14.10 15.15
N ASN A 75 0.58 14.51 14.70
CA ASN A 75 1.66 14.97 15.58
C ASN A 75 1.21 16.10 16.52
N TYR A 76 0.39 17.05 16.00
CA TYR A 76 -0.10 18.17 16.80
C TYR A 76 -1.02 17.73 17.92
N PHE A 77 -1.98 16.83 17.66
CA PHE A 77 -2.94 16.37 18.64
C PHE A 77 -2.36 15.33 19.60
N LYS A 78 -1.53 14.43 19.09
CA LYS A 78 -0.99 13.29 19.85
C LYS A 78 0.35 13.58 20.52
N ARG A 79 1.06 14.64 20.11
CA ARG A 79 2.32 15.10 20.70
C ARG A 79 3.47 14.10 20.59
N HIS A 80 3.48 13.28 19.56
CA HIS A 80 4.59 12.36 19.26
C HIS A 80 4.95 12.37 17.77
N ASP A 81 6.17 11.94 17.48
CA ASP A 81 6.65 11.74 16.11
C ASP A 81 5.93 10.54 15.48
N MET A 82 5.69 10.61 14.16
CA MET A 82 5.14 9.49 13.40
C MET A 82 6.26 8.51 13.03
N PRO A 83 6.22 7.26 13.54
CA PRO A 83 7.13 6.21 13.11
C PRO A 83 6.85 5.82 11.66
N ILE A 84 7.88 5.82 10.81
CA ILE A 84 7.80 5.41 9.41
C ILE A 84 8.79 4.28 9.18
N TYR A 85 8.27 3.08 8.97
CA TYR A 85 9.06 1.90 8.68
C TYR A 85 9.26 1.80 7.17
N CYS A 86 10.50 1.71 6.72
CA CYS A 86 10.84 1.65 5.31
C CYS A 86 12.24 1.08 5.09
N THR A 87 12.56 0.73 3.85
CA THR A 87 13.93 0.34 3.50
C THR A 87 14.89 1.52 3.59
N ALA A 88 16.18 1.28 3.78
CA ALA A 88 17.23 2.30 3.82
C ALA A 88 17.18 3.22 2.56
N ARG A 89 16.93 2.63 1.39
CA ARG A 89 16.76 3.36 0.13
C ARG A 89 15.57 4.34 0.19
N THR A 90 14.42 3.88 0.66
CA THR A 90 13.23 4.71 0.82
C THR A 90 13.46 5.80 1.87
N ALA A 91 14.15 5.46 2.99
CA ALA A 91 14.51 6.44 4.02
C ALA A 91 15.40 7.57 3.48
N GLU A 92 16.38 7.25 2.63
CA GLU A 92 17.21 8.24 1.95
C GLU A 92 16.38 9.18 1.06
N ALA A 93 15.46 8.61 0.28
CA ALA A 93 14.54 9.38 -0.55
C ALA A 93 13.65 10.30 0.30
N MET A 94 13.11 9.82 1.43
CA MET A 94 12.28 10.62 2.34
C MET A 94 13.08 11.77 2.95
N ARG A 95 14.31 11.53 3.40
CA ARG A 95 15.19 12.61 3.91
C ARG A 95 15.47 13.71 2.87
N ARG A 96 15.60 13.33 1.59
CA ARG A 96 15.77 14.27 0.48
C ARG A 96 14.48 15.04 0.17
N ASP A 97 13.36 14.33 0.01
CA ASP A 97 12.10 14.88 -0.49
C ASP A 97 11.35 15.69 0.57
N TYR A 98 11.54 15.35 1.84
CA TYR A 98 11.01 16.04 3.02
C TYR A 98 12.11 16.68 3.88
N ALA A 99 13.17 17.21 3.25
CA ALA A 99 14.34 17.75 3.94
C ALA A 99 13.98 18.78 5.03
N TYR A 100 12.89 19.52 4.87
CA TYR A 100 12.39 20.50 5.86
C TYR A 100 11.82 19.84 7.13
N ALA A 101 11.45 18.55 7.07
CA ALA A 101 10.97 17.76 8.21
C ALA A 101 12.11 17.07 8.98
N PHE A 102 13.30 16.99 8.35
CA PHE A 102 14.49 16.38 8.92
C PHE A 102 15.58 17.44 9.05
N GLY A 103 16.19 17.58 10.18
CA GLY A 103 17.26 18.53 10.37
C GLY A 103 17.14 19.31 11.68
N GLU A 104 18.23 19.97 12.06
CA GLU A 104 18.33 20.68 13.34
C GLU A 104 17.44 21.94 13.41
N ASN A 105 17.16 22.57 12.27
CA ASN A 105 16.43 23.83 12.17
C ASN A 105 15.04 23.66 11.53
N ARG A 106 14.27 22.65 11.99
CA ARG A 106 12.88 22.47 11.53
C ARG A 106 12.02 23.68 11.92
N TYR A 107 11.23 24.19 10.97
CA TYR A 107 10.30 25.27 11.31
C TYR A 107 9.14 24.73 12.18
N PRO A 108 8.54 25.56 13.06
CA PRO A 108 7.38 25.16 13.85
C PRO A 108 6.20 24.76 12.94
N GLY A 109 5.67 23.55 13.11
CA GLY A 109 4.57 23.01 12.30
C GLY A 109 5.02 22.14 11.13
N ALA A 110 6.31 21.88 10.94
CA ALA A 110 6.79 20.80 10.08
C ALA A 110 6.31 19.44 10.63
N PRO A 111 6.03 18.43 9.77
CA PRO A 111 5.70 17.10 10.25
C PRO A 111 6.87 16.53 11.06
N MET A 112 6.55 15.83 12.14
CA MET A 112 7.52 15.12 12.97
C MET A 112 7.53 13.66 12.53
N LEU A 113 8.59 13.27 11.81
CA LEU A 113 8.74 11.95 11.19
C LEU A 113 9.98 11.26 11.77
N THR A 114 9.83 10.03 12.21
CA THR A 114 10.95 9.17 12.64
C THR A 114 11.08 8.01 11.69
N LEU A 115 12.12 8.02 10.85
CA LEU A 115 12.40 6.93 9.91
C LEU A 115 13.06 5.75 10.65
N ILE A 116 12.45 4.59 10.51
CA ILE A 116 12.94 3.31 11.05
C ILE A 116 13.26 2.41 9.87
N GLU A 117 14.54 2.17 9.65
CA GLU A 117 15.02 1.32 8.58
C GLU A 117 14.80 -0.14 8.95
N ILE A 118 14.06 -0.88 8.11
CA ILE A 118 13.80 -2.31 8.31
C ILE A 118 14.93 -3.13 7.70
N ASP A 119 15.39 -4.15 8.44
CA ASP A 119 16.31 -5.13 7.91
C ASP A 119 15.59 -6.02 6.89
N SER A 120 16.24 -6.28 5.76
CA SER A 120 15.69 -7.08 4.68
C SER A 120 15.43 -8.54 5.02
N MET A 121 15.90 -9.03 6.15
CA MET A 121 15.88 -10.45 6.53
C MET A 121 15.07 -10.74 7.79
N GLU A 122 14.65 -9.73 8.52
CA GLU A 122 14.05 -9.91 9.85
C GLU A 122 12.61 -9.38 9.92
N ASP A 123 11.79 -10.04 10.73
CA ASP A 123 10.48 -9.56 11.12
C ASP A 123 10.63 -8.34 12.06
N PHE A 124 9.64 -7.46 12.03
CA PHE A 124 9.56 -6.35 12.98
C PHE A 124 8.15 -6.22 13.54
N SER A 125 7.99 -5.43 14.60
CA SER A 125 6.68 -5.24 15.22
C SER A 125 6.31 -3.76 15.39
N VAL A 126 5.01 -3.49 15.27
CA VAL A 126 4.39 -2.19 15.58
C VAL A 126 3.26 -2.43 16.55
N GLY A 127 3.35 -1.88 17.76
CA GLY A 127 2.30 -2.02 18.77
C GLY A 127 1.96 -3.47 19.16
N GLY A 128 2.84 -4.42 18.88
CA GLY A 128 2.61 -5.86 19.08
C GLY A 128 2.18 -6.62 17.83
N LEU A 129 1.76 -5.94 16.76
CA LEU A 129 1.52 -6.57 15.46
C LEU A 129 2.84 -6.91 14.79
N GLN A 130 3.01 -8.16 14.37
CA GLN A 130 4.20 -8.63 13.69
C GLN A 130 4.07 -8.44 12.18
N PHE A 131 5.14 -7.96 11.55
CA PHE A 131 5.26 -7.76 10.12
C PHE A 131 6.47 -8.50 9.56
N THR A 132 6.26 -9.26 8.49
CA THR A 132 7.32 -9.87 7.70
C THR A 132 7.47 -9.11 6.39
N PRO A 133 8.62 -8.48 6.09
CA PRO A 133 8.84 -7.85 4.80
C PRO A 133 9.00 -8.89 3.70
N VAL A 134 8.33 -8.63 2.58
CA VAL A 134 8.37 -9.45 1.36
C VAL A 134 8.92 -8.59 0.23
N TYR A 135 10.03 -9.00 -0.35
CA TYR A 135 10.74 -8.20 -1.33
C TYR A 135 10.41 -8.58 -2.76
N GLY A 136 10.38 -7.59 -3.63
CA GLY A 136 10.19 -7.79 -5.06
C GLY A 136 10.76 -6.64 -5.87
N SER A 137 10.42 -6.60 -7.15
CA SER A 137 10.84 -5.52 -8.01
C SER A 137 9.69 -4.79 -8.68
N HIS A 138 9.82 -3.49 -8.77
CA HIS A 138 9.00 -2.58 -9.54
C HIS A 138 9.84 -2.12 -10.75
N SER A 139 9.89 -2.93 -11.82
CA SER A 139 10.87 -2.83 -12.88
C SER A 139 12.29 -3.01 -12.33
N PHE A 140 13.13 -1.97 -12.36
CA PHE A 140 14.49 -1.97 -11.80
C PHE A 140 14.58 -1.43 -10.35
N LEU A 141 13.46 -0.98 -9.79
CA LEU A 141 13.41 -0.48 -8.41
C LEU A 141 13.01 -1.62 -7.44
N PRO A 142 13.67 -1.77 -6.30
CA PRO A 142 13.20 -2.66 -5.25
C PRO A 142 11.91 -2.12 -4.63
N VAL A 143 10.99 -3.00 -4.31
CA VAL A 143 9.75 -2.74 -3.59
C VAL A 143 9.61 -3.73 -2.45
N VAL A 144 9.00 -3.31 -1.35
CA VAL A 144 8.68 -4.18 -0.22
C VAL A 144 7.17 -4.24 0.00
N GLY A 145 6.64 -5.45 0.08
CA GLY A 145 5.31 -5.71 0.61
C GLY A 145 5.40 -6.20 2.05
N TYR A 146 4.27 -6.42 2.68
CA TYR A 146 4.22 -6.80 4.08
C TYR A 146 3.25 -7.96 4.30
N ARG A 147 3.71 -8.99 5.02
CA ARG A 147 2.84 -10.00 5.62
C ARG A 147 2.61 -9.66 7.09
N PHE A 148 1.38 -9.78 7.54
CA PHE A 148 0.97 -9.62 8.94
C PHE A 148 -0.12 -10.64 9.27
N GLY A 149 0.17 -11.53 10.19
CA GLY A 149 -0.72 -12.67 10.48
C GLY A 149 -1.02 -13.51 9.23
N ASP A 150 -2.30 -13.65 8.93
CA ASP A 150 -2.83 -14.42 7.79
C ASP A 150 -3.04 -13.57 6.53
N VAL A 151 -2.55 -12.33 6.52
CA VAL A 151 -2.71 -11.38 5.41
C VAL A 151 -1.36 -11.03 4.81
N ALA A 152 -1.32 -10.83 3.49
CA ALA A 152 -0.21 -10.19 2.81
C ALA A 152 -0.69 -9.07 1.88
N TYR A 153 0.08 -7.98 1.82
CA TYR A 153 -0.15 -6.83 0.96
C TYR A 153 1.07 -6.59 0.08
N LEU A 154 0.87 -6.73 -1.23
CA LEU A 154 1.90 -6.57 -2.26
C LEU A 154 1.41 -5.53 -3.27
N THR A 155 1.95 -4.32 -3.24
CA THR A 155 1.66 -3.29 -4.24
C THR A 155 2.89 -2.95 -5.06
N ASP A 156 2.70 -2.59 -6.33
CA ASP A 156 3.76 -2.20 -7.27
C ASP A 156 4.79 -3.28 -7.58
N PHE A 157 4.40 -4.53 -7.41
CA PHE A 157 5.24 -5.64 -7.82
C PHE A 157 5.15 -5.89 -9.33
N LYS A 158 6.31 -6.14 -9.95
CA LYS A 158 6.44 -6.70 -11.30
C LYS A 158 7.07 -8.08 -11.28
N SER A 159 7.93 -8.35 -10.31
CA SER A 159 8.46 -9.69 -10.07
C SER A 159 8.66 -9.95 -8.58
N ILE A 160 8.64 -11.22 -8.23
CA ILE A 160 8.89 -11.73 -6.89
C ILE A 160 9.62 -13.07 -7.03
N GLU A 161 10.71 -13.23 -6.29
CA GLU A 161 11.51 -14.45 -6.32
C GLU A 161 10.83 -15.60 -5.54
N ASP A 162 11.23 -16.83 -5.81
CA ASP A 162 10.59 -18.00 -5.22
C ASP A 162 10.72 -18.08 -3.69
N ASP A 163 11.85 -17.67 -3.14
CA ASP A 163 12.09 -17.61 -1.70
C ASP A 163 11.21 -16.54 -1.01
N GLU A 164 10.91 -15.45 -1.68
CA GLU A 164 9.97 -14.43 -1.17
C GLU A 164 8.52 -14.94 -1.24
N VAL A 165 8.15 -15.71 -2.26
CA VAL A 165 6.83 -16.38 -2.32
C VAL A 165 6.67 -17.40 -1.19
N GLU A 166 7.75 -18.09 -0.77
CA GLU A 166 7.71 -19.01 0.37
C GLU A 166 7.29 -18.32 1.68
N LYS A 167 7.63 -17.04 1.88
CA LYS A 167 7.18 -16.25 3.05
C LYS A 167 5.66 -16.05 3.07
N LEU A 168 4.98 -16.19 1.93
CA LEU A 168 3.54 -16.04 1.79
C LEU A 168 2.77 -17.35 2.04
N LYS A 169 3.42 -18.45 2.26
CA LYS A 169 2.76 -19.73 2.57
C LYS A 169 1.90 -19.61 3.84
N GLY A 170 0.65 -20.11 3.74
CA GLY A 170 -0.30 -20.07 4.83
C GLY A 170 -1.02 -18.73 5.01
N VAL A 171 -0.77 -17.75 4.12
CA VAL A 171 -1.58 -16.53 4.04
C VAL A 171 -3.00 -16.92 3.58
N ARG A 172 -4.02 -16.43 4.28
CA ARG A 172 -5.42 -16.66 3.93
C ARG A 172 -6.02 -15.56 3.07
N THR A 173 -5.48 -14.35 3.18
CA THR A 173 -5.91 -13.19 2.38
C THR A 173 -4.70 -12.54 1.72
N LEU A 174 -4.69 -12.51 0.40
CA LEU A 174 -3.67 -11.83 -0.39
C LEU A 174 -4.25 -10.57 -1.05
N ILE A 175 -3.63 -9.43 -0.79
CA ILE A 175 -3.92 -8.17 -1.49
C ILE A 175 -2.73 -7.88 -2.40
N ILE A 176 -2.96 -7.82 -3.72
CA ILE A 176 -1.87 -7.74 -4.71
C ILE A 176 -2.22 -6.77 -5.84
N ASN A 177 -1.21 -6.06 -6.36
CA ASN A 177 -1.44 -5.15 -7.49
C ASN A 177 -1.78 -5.90 -8.79
N ALA A 178 -2.72 -5.31 -9.56
CA ALA A 178 -3.07 -5.76 -10.91
C ALA A 178 -3.39 -4.53 -11.77
N LEU A 179 -2.39 -3.93 -12.41
CA LEU A 179 -2.55 -2.62 -13.04
C LEU A 179 -3.59 -2.60 -14.15
N ARG A 180 -3.57 -3.61 -15.04
CA ARG A 180 -4.42 -3.73 -16.24
C ARG A 180 -4.34 -5.14 -16.84
N HIS A 181 -5.12 -5.39 -17.91
CA HIS A 181 -5.09 -6.69 -18.59
C HIS A 181 -3.81 -6.92 -19.40
N THR A 182 -3.30 -5.89 -20.07
CA THR A 182 -2.10 -6.00 -20.90
C THR A 182 -0.82 -5.89 -20.05
N PRO A 183 0.27 -6.59 -20.42
CA PRO A 183 1.53 -6.51 -19.69
C PRO A 183 2.04 -5.07 -19.52
N HIS A 184 2.67 -4.83 -18.38
CA HIS A 184 3.31 -3.54 -18.06
C HIS A 184 4.76 -3.78 -17.62
N PRO A 185 5.70 -2.87 -17.91
CA PRO A 185 7.12 -3.08 -17.58
C PRO A 185 7.42 -3.04 -16.07
N SER A 186 6.55 -2.42 -15.27
CA SER A 186 6.81 -2.20 -13.83
C SER A 186 5.74 -2.74 -12.89
N HIS A 187 4.60 -3.24 -13.38
CA HIS A 187 3.53 -3.78 -12.56
C HIS A 187 3.05 -5.13 -13.08
N PHE A 188 2.50 -5.95 -12.22
CA PHE A 188 1.75 -7.11 -12.67
C PHE A 188 0.52 -6.69 -13.51
N SER A 189 0.30 -7.36 -14.62
CA SER A 189 -1.01 -7.43 -15.24
C SER A 189 -1.95 -8.31 -14.41
N LEU A 190 -3.25 -8.27 -14.69
CA LEU A 190 -4.23 -9.12 -13.97
C LEU A 190 -3.87 -10.60 -14.07
N SER A 191 -3.47 -11.08 -15.26
CA SER A 191 -3.10 -12.49 -15.44
C SER A 191 -1.82 -12.88 -14.70
N GLU A 192 -0.82 -11.99 -14.63
CA GLU A 192 0.38 -12.23 -13.85
C GLU A 192 0.08 -12.24 -12.34
N ALA A 193 -0.77 -11.34 -11.86
CA ALA A 193 -1.20 -11.30 -10.46
C ALA A 193 -1.99 -12.56 -10.07
N ILE A 194 -2.88 -13.07 -10.94
CA ILE A 194 -3.58 -14.34 -10.77
C ILE A 194 -2.57 -15.49 -10.64
N THR A 195 -1.56 -15.54 -11.50
CA THR A 195 -0.51 -16.60 -11.44
C THR A 195 0.22 -16.59 -10.11
N ILE A 196 0.55 -15.42 -9.56
CA ILE A 196 1.17 -15.32 -8.23
C ILE A 196 0.18 -15.77 -7.14
N ALA A 197 -1.08 -15.36 -7.22
CA ALA A 197 -2.12 -15.76 -6.28
C ALA A 197 -2.31 -17.29 -6.28
N GLU A 198 -2.31 -17.95 -7.44
CA GLU A 198 -2.39 -19.42 -7.55
C GLU A 198 -1.18 -20.11 -6.90
N ARG A 199 0.01 -19.52 -6.97
CA ARG A 199 1.22 -20.06 -6.30
C ARG A 199 1.16 -19.93 -4.78
N VAL A 200 0.63 -18.81 -4.26
CA VAL A 200 0.44 -18.57 -2.83
C VAL A 200 -0.72 -19.42 -2.28
N ALA A 201 -1.76 -19.64 -3.10
CA ALA A 201 -2.97 -20.39 -2.79
C ALA A 201 -3.72 -19.91 -1.54
N PRO A 202 -4.02 -18.61 -1.39
CA PRO A 202 -4.79 -18.07 -0.29
C PRO A 202 -6.29 -18.43 -0.44
N GLU A 203 -7.07 -18.26 0.63
CA GLU A 203 -8.53 -18.43 0.57
C GLU A 203 -9.22 -17.29 -0.20
N ARG A 204 -8.67 -16.06 -0.11
CA ARG A 204 -9.20 -14.85 -0.74
C ARG A 204 -8.08 -14.00 -1.35
N VAL A 205 -8.36 -13.44 -2.51
CA VAL A 205 -7.47 -12.49 -3.19
C VAL A 205 -8.20 -11.20 -3.47
N TYR A 206 -7.56 -10.08 -3.19
CA TYR A 206 -8.05 -8.76 -3.56
C TYR A 206 -7.03 -8.06 -4.46
N PHE A 207 -7.42 -7.81 -5.70
CA PHE A 207 -6.58 -7.04 -6.62
C PHE A 207 -6.74 -5.55 -6.35
N THR A 208 -5.65 -4.82 -6.40
CA THR A 208 -5.59 -3.38 -6.16
C THR A 208 -4.65 -2.67 -7.15
N HIS A 209 -4.40 -1.39 -6.99
CA HIS A 209 -3.51 -0.57 -7.80
C HIS A 209 -3.88 -0.56 -9.30
N PHE A 210 -5.16 -0.42 -9.60
CA PHE A 210 -5.67 -0.43 -10.97
C PHE A 210 -5.45 0.91 -11.69
N CYS A 211 -5.09 0.86 -12.98
CA CYS A 211 -5.33 1.97 -13.87
C CYS A 211 -6.70 1.84 -14.56
N HIS A 212 -7.11 2.85 -15.33
CA HIS A 212 -8.41 2.86 -16.01
C HIS A 212 -8.54 1.78 -17.12
N GLU A 213 -7.41 1.24 -17.60
CA GLU A 213 -7.39 0.18 -18.62
C GLU A 213 -7.78 -1.21 -18.07
N ILE A 214 -7.95 -1.36 -16.77
CA ILE A 214 -8.50 -2.59 -16.18
C ILE A 214 -9.97 -2.79 -16.54
N GLY A 215 -10.71 -1.72 -16.83
CA GLY A 215 -12.13 -1.77 -17.15
C GLY A 215 -13.03 -1.42 -15.95
N LEU A 216 -14.35 -1.44 -16.20
CA LEU A 216 -15.37 -1.18 -15.18
C LEU A 216 -15.43 -2.32 -14.17
N TYR A 217 -15.59 -1.98 -12.89
CA TYR A 217 -15.78 -2.96 -11.82
C TYR A 217 -16.87 -3.98 -12.15
N SER A 218 -18.04 -3.49 -12.58
CA SER A 218 -19.19 -4.35 -12.91
C SER A 218 -18.95 -5.34 -14.06
N LYS A 219 -17.97 -5.08 -14.92
CA LYS A 219 -17.59 -5.96 -16.04
C LYS A 219 -16.48 -6.92 -15.67
N VAL A 220 -15.52 -6.52 -14.87
CA VAL A 220 -14.31 -7.29 -14.55
C VAL A 220 -14.55 -8.24 -13.38
N GLU A 221 -15.15 -7.76 -12.29
CA GLU A 221 -15.41 -8.57 -11.09
C GLU A 221 -16.07 -9.93 -11.39
N PRO A 222 -17.14 -10.01 -12.23
CA PRO A 222 -17.79 -11.30 -12.52
C PRO A 222 -16.93 -12.27 -13.35
N THR A 223 -15.81 -11.82 -13.91
CA THR A 223 -14.91 -12.65 -14.73
C THR A 223 -13.73 -13.22 -13.97
N LEU A 224 -13.56 -12.81 -12.71
CA LEU A 224 -12.45 -13.27 -11.87
C LEU A 224 -12.68 -14.71 -11.40
N PRO A 225 -11.62 -15.49 -11.16
CA PRO A 225 -11.72 -16.80 -10.52
C PRO A 225 -12.42 -16.72 -9.16
N GLU A 226 -12.99 -17.85 -8.72
CA GLU A 226 -13.62 -17.97 -7.40
C GLU A 226 -12.64 -17.56 -6.28
N GLY A 227 -13.12 -16.77 -5.33
CA GLY A 227 -12.32 -16.25 -4.22
C GLY A 227 -11.39 -15.08 -4.58
N MET A 228 -11.43 -14.60 -5.83
CA MET A 228 -10.66 -13.44 -6.28
C MET A 228 -11.57 -12.27 -6.57
N HIS A 229 -11.23 -11.09 -6.10
CA HIS A 229 -12.06 -9.89 -6.11
C HIS A 229 -11.28 -8.63 -6.50
N MET A 230 -11.94 -7.64 -7.06
CA MET A 230 -11.41 -6.29 -7.21
C MET A 230 -11.59 -5.53 -5.90
N ALA A 231 -10.52 -4.95 -5.36
CA ALA A 231 -10.64 -3.98 -4.28
C ALA A 231 -11.20 -2.64 -4.80
N TYR A 232 -11.80 -1.87 -3.91
CA TYR A 232 -12.30 -0.52 -4.16
C TYR A 232 -12.12 0.35 -2.91
N ASP A 233 -12.17 1.66 -3.06
CA ASP A 233 -11.96 2.59 -1.96
C ASP A 233 -13.04 2.41 -0.88
N GLY A 234 -12.63 2.18 0.36
CA GLY A 234 -13.51 1.92 1.49
C GLY A 234 -13.89 0.45 1.70
N LEU A 235 -13.36 -0.48 0.90
CA LEU A 235 -13.55 -1.91 1.17
C LEU A 235 -12.93 -2.27 2.53
N THR A 236 -13.75 -2.86 3.40
CA THR A 236 -13.30 -3.39 4.69
C THR A 236 -13.32 -4.92 4.65
N ILE A 237 -12.25 -5.54 5.12
CA ILE A 237 -12.06 -7.00 5.17
C ILE A 237 -11.83 -7.37 6.63
N GLU A 238 -12.72 -8.19 7.18
CA GLU A 238 -12.53 -8.78 8.50
C GLU A 238 -11.80 -10.13 8.37
N ILE A 239 -10.83 -10.38 9.25
CA ILE A 239 -9.91 -11.53 9.22
C ILE A 239 -9.90 -12.24 10.58
#